data_31b349c16c720a6151a57c16cd563257
#
_entry.id   31b349c16c720a6151a57c16cd563257
#
_cell.length_a   1.000
_cell.length_b   1.000
_cell.length_c   1.000
_cell.angle_alpha   90.00
_cell.angle_beta   90.00
_cell.angle_gamma   90.00
#
_symmetry.space_group_name_H-M   'P 1'
#
loop_
_entity.id
_entity.type
_entity.pdbx_description
1 polymer ?
#
loop_
_entity_poly.entity_id
_entity_poly.type
_entity_poly.pdbx_seq_one_letter_code
_entity_poly.pdbx_strand_id
1 'polypeptide(L)'
;MWSYIQNLSNIKFCGLVTNPRGIEVRELIGTNIWINDNKVLMKCPGIRDVTNPQTKEGQYLRAEFVWYMSGSLKTDFISMFGKMWSRLGNKFSEQNIYNEKINSNYGYHVFYKPAAENLTLLEEFDLDMENVKIPQFYWAKNELEKDRNSRKAILQYTWPLIYLPGVNDFTCTQTQHFMIRETYDGLEELYNLVNIRSSDAIKGLTFDLPWWSFVGQYMAKLFGIENTPMKVSINSSHYYSTDEALVDQLIQLNKSNSFRMTSLILREFSDMTLRIRSAVRFVKSYFNDKDLYGIFDKVKLLSESDPISAVMLLCNTIVNEERFKRVSRDVICEINNQIFDSVFKY
;
A
#
# COMPACT_ATOMS: atom_id res chain seq x y z
N MET A 1 -7.11 2.07 -23.48
CA MET A 1 -6.59 1.82 -22.10
C MET A 1 -5.19 2.42 -22.00
N TRP A 2 -4.98 3.41 -21.16
CA TRP A 2 -3.67 3.99 -20.91
C TRP A 2 -2.88 3.02 -20.03
N SER A 3 -1.89 2.38 -20.60
CA SER A 3 -1.01 1.49 -19.86
C SER A 3 0.06 2.29 -19.11
N TYR A 4 0.70 1.66 -18.14
CA TYR A 4 1.86 2.21 -17.44
C TYR A 4 2.94 2.74 -18.42
N ILE A 5 3.28 1.96 -19.46
CA ILE A 5 4.29 2.35 -20.45
C ILE A 5 3.82 3.53 -21.32
N GLN A 6 2.53 3.63 -21.62
CA GLN A 6 2.01 4.80 -22.32
C GLN A 6 2.17 6.06 -21.49
N ASN A 7 1.96 5.97 -20.17
CA ASN A 7 2.22 7.09 -19.27
C ASN A 7 3.70 7.49 -19.29
N LEU A 8 4.65 6.54 -19.19
CA LEU A 8 6.08 6.82 -19.31
C LEU A 8 6.45 7.48 -20.64
N SER A 9 5.92 6.96 -21.76
CA SER A 9 6.15 7.53 -23.09
C SER A 9 5.64 8.98 -23.18
N ASN A 10 4.47 9.23 -22.62
CA ASN A 10 3.89 10.58 -22.65
C ASN A 10 4.70 11.55 -21.76
N ILE A 11 5.15 11.13 -20.58
CA ILE A 11 6.04 11.95 -19.75
C ILE A 11 7.31 12.28 -20.53
N LYS A 12 7.92 11.28 -21.20
CA LYS A 12 9.16 11.48 -21.95
C LYS A 12 9.02 12.45 -23.10
N PHE A 13 7.99 12.31 -23.92
CA PHE A 13 7.87 13.04 -25.18
C PHE A 13 7.05 14.33 -25.10
N CYS A 14 6.16 14.44 -24.11
CA CYS A 14 5.24 15.57 -23.93
C CYS A 14 5.36 16.26 -22.58
N GLY A 15 6.17 15.71 -21.65
CA GLY A 15 6.29 16.24 -20.30
C GLY A 15 7.09 17.53 -20.23
N LEU A 16 6.71 18.35 -19.25
CA LEU A 16 7.43 19.57 -18.89
C LEU A 16 8.72 19.22 -18.13
N VAL A 17 9.76 20.00 -18.31
CA VAL A 17 10.98 19.92 -17.48
C VAL A 17 10.82 20.89 -16.33
N THR A 18 10.90 20.36 -15.11
CA THR A 18 10.80 21.17 -13.88
C THR A 18 11.90 20.75 -12.90
N ASN A 19 12.08 21.50 -11.83
CA ASN A 19 13.19 21.27 -10.91
C ASN A 19 12.74 21.33 -9.43
N PRO A 20 11.81 20.47 -9.02
CA PRO A 20 11.34 20.45 -7.63
C PRO A 20 12.48 20.01 -6.69
N ARG A 21 12.66 20.77 -5.60
CA ARG A 21 13.72 20.51 -4.60
C ARG A 21 15.14 20.49 -5.18
N GLY A 22 15.38 21.18 -6.31
CA GLY A 22 16.69 21.23 -6.95
C GLY A 22 17.07 19.99 -7.76
N ILE A 23 16.11 19.10 -8.03
CA ILE A 23 16.35 17.88 -8.84
C ILE A 23 15.47 17.96 -10.08
N GLU A 24 16.10 17.87 -11.26
CA GLU A 24 15.39 17.90 -12.52
C GLU A 24 14.48 16.68 -12.71
N VAL A 25 13.25 16.94 -13.13
CA VAL A 25 12.26 15.92 -13.47
C VAL A 25 11.58 16.27 -14.80
N ARG A 26 11.12 15.24 -15.50
CA ARG A 26 10.10 15.39 -16.54
C ARG A 26 8.75 15.02 -15.94
N GLU A 27 7.76 15.88 -16.09
CA GLU A 27 6.43 15.66 -15.53
C GLU A 27 5.30 15.93 -16.51
N LEU A 28 4.23 15.22 -16.35
CA LEU A 28 2.96 15.41 -17.04
C LEU A 28 1.87 15.72 -16.02
N ILE A 29 1.15 16.81 -16.24
CA ILE A 29 0.11 17.28 -15.34
C ILE A 29 -1.23 16.64 -15.70
N GLY A 30 -1.94 16.12 -14.66
CA GLY A 30 -3.32 15.66 -14.81
C GLY A 30 -3.49 14.37 -15.62
N THR A 31 -2.69 13.33 -15.32
CA THR A 31 -2.79 12.04 -16.02
C THR A 31 -3.75 11.07 -15.35
N ASN A 32 -4.29 10.13 -16.13
CA ASN A 32 -5.11 9.03 -15.63
C ASN A 32 -4.60 7.71 -16.18
N ILE A 33 -4.49 6.71 -15.31
CA ILE A 33 -4.13 5.34 -15.68
C ILE A 33 -5.31 4.43 -15.28
N TRP A 34 -5.77 3.60 -16.22
CA TRP A 34 -6.74 2.55 -15.94
C TRP A 34 -6.05 1.20 -15.89
N ILE A 35 -6.36 0.39 -14.89
CA ILE A 35 -5.82 -0.94 -14.67
C ILE A 35 -6.98 -1.90 -14.52
N ASN A 36 -7.04 -2.88 -15.40
CA ASN A 36 -7.96 -4.00 -15.32
C ASN A 36 -7.17 -5.26 -14.94
N ASP A 37 -7.86 -6.28 -14.50
CA ASP A 37 -7.30 -7.59 -14.17
C ASP A 37 -6.18 -7.54 -13.12
N ASN A 38 -6.18 -6.49 -12.28
CA ASN A 38 -5.17 -6.29 -11.22
C ASN A 38 -3.70 -6.39 -11.70
N LYS A 39 -3.42 -6.00 -12.95
CA LYS A 39 -2.07 -5.99 -13.54
C LYS A 39 -1.22 -4.86 -12.97
N VAL A 40 -0.74 -5.04 -11.75
CA VAL A 40 -0.06 -4.01 -10.96
C VAL A 40 1.42 -4.33 -10.67
N LEU A 41 1.89 -5.53 -11.00
CA LEU A 41 3.27 -5.94 -10.75
C LEU A 41 4.13 -5.82 -12.01
N MET A 42 5.17 -4.99 -11.96
CA MET A 42 6.17 -4.91 -13.03
C MET A 42 7.06 -6.15 -13.02
N LYS A 43 7.17 -6.80 -14.19
CA LYS A 43 8.01 -7.97 -14.42
C LYS A 43 8.92 -7.75 -15.61
N CYS A 44 10.10 -7.17 -15.36
CA CYS A 44 11.16 -6.95 -16.36
C CYS A 44 12.47 -7.54 -15.85
N PRO A 45 12.73 -8.85 -16.08
CA PRO A 45 13.94 -9.52 -15.63
C PRO A 45 15.22 -8.80 -16.10
N GLY A 46 16.18 -8.64 -15.20
CA GLY A 46 17.43 -7.96 -15.47
C GLY A 46 17.39 -6.41 -15.44
N ILE A 47 16.18 -5.82 -15.42
CA ILE A 47 15.99 -4.36 -15.36
C ILE A 47 15.23 -3.98 -14.09
N ARG A 48 14.01 -4.47 -13.94
CA ARG A 48 13.18 -4.24 -12.76
C ARG A 48 12.12 -5.34 -12.65
N ASP A 49 12.23 -6.17 -11.64
CA ASP A 49 11.29 -7.25 -11.41
C ASP A 49 10.85 -7.30 -9.94
N VAL A 50 9.67 -6.72 -9.68
CA VAL A 50 9.09 -6.71 -8.32
C VAL A 50 8.44 -8.05 -7.95
N THR A 51 8.24 -8.95 -8.92
CA THR A 51 7.69 -10.28 -8.66
C THR A 51 8.73 -11.21 -8.05
N ASN A 52 10.02 -11.01 -8.37
CA ASN A 52 11.10 -11.85 -7.90
C ASN A 52 11.53 -11.46 -6.46
N PRO A 53 11.31 -12.31 -5.46
CA PRO A 53 11.66 -12.03 -4.06
C PRO A 53 13.18 -11.91 -3.80
N GLN A 54 14.03 -12.30 -4.75
CA GLN A 54 15.47 -12.19 -4.61
C GLN A 54 16.02 -10.84 -5.09
N THR A 55 15.24 -10.07 -5.85
CA THR A 55 15.64 -8.71 -6.26
C THR A 55 15.43 -7.72 -5.12
N LYS A 56 16.17 -6.60 -5.15
CA LYS A 56 15.99 -5.52 -4.17
C LYS A 56 14.57 -4.94 -4.23
N GLU A 57 14.04 -4.81 -5.42
CA GLU A 57 12.68 -4.32 -5.66
C GLU A 57 11.62 -5.28 -5.12
N GLY A 58 11.79 -6.58 -5.35
CA GLY A 58 10.88 -7.58 -4.84
C GLY A 58 10.91 -7.70 -3.31
N GLN A 59 12.11 -7.58 -2.70
CA GLN A 59 12.26 -7.52 -1.25
C GLN A 59 11.61 -6.25 -0.67
N TYR A 60 11.81 -5.10 -1.33
CA TYR A 60 11.20 -3.83 -0.91
C TYR A 60 9.68 -3.90 -0.95
N LEU A 61 9.08 -4.37 -2.05
CA LEU A 61 7.62 -4.52 -2.17
C LEU A 61 7.01 -5.32 -1.02
N ARG A 62 7.63 -6.44 -0.68
CA ARG A 62 7.16 -7.32 0.40
C ARG A 62 7.33 -6.68 1.77
N ALA A 63 8.46 -6.02 2.00
CA ALA A 63 8.71 -5.30 3.25
C ALA A 63 7.75 -4.12 3.43
N GLU A 64 7.48 -3.38 2.36
CA GLU A 64 6.53 -2.25 2.40
C GLU A 64 5.11 -2.73 2.67
N PHE A 65 4.68 -3.85 2.06
CA PHE A 65 3.40 -4.49 2.38
C PHE A 65 3.31 -4.87 3.86
N VAL A 66 4.32 -5.54 4.41
CA VAL A 66 4.36 -5.92 5.83
C VAL A 66 4.34 -4.69 6.73
N TRP A 67 5.07 -3.64 6.36
CA TRP A 67 5.09 -2.39 7.10
C TRP A 67 3.73 -1.66 7.06
N TYR A 68 3.07 -1.61 5.91
CA TYR A 68 1.72 -1.06 5.80
C TYR A 68 0.71 -1.86 6.64
N MET A 69 0.74 -3.18 6.54
CA MET A 69 -0.15 -4.05 7.33
C MET A 69 0.10 -3.96 8.84
N SER A 70 1.29 -3.54 9.27
CA SER A 70 1.60 -3.33 10.69
C SER A 70 0.99 -2.05 11.29
N GLY A 71 0.66 -1.06 10.46
CA GLY A 71 0.24 0.27 10.88
C GLY A 71 1.32 1.09 11.60
N SER A 72 2.59 0.63 11.61
CA SER A 72 3.66 1.32 12.33
C SER A 72 4.08 2.61 11.62
N LEU A 73 4.05 3.71 12.34
CA LEU A 73 4.56 5.01 11.83
C LEU A 73 6.08 5.16 12.01
N LYS A 74 6.76 4.18 12.63
CA LYS A 74 8.22 4.16 12.78
C LYS A 74 8.87 3.72 11.46
N THR A 75 10.07 4.27 11.21
CA THR A 75 10.81 4.01 9.96
C THR A 75 11.87 2.92 10.08
N ASP A 76 12.18 2.45 11.28
CA ASP A 76 13.28 1.49 11.54
C ASP A 76 13.22 0.27 10.63
N PHE A 77 12.05 -0.38 10.58
CA PHE A 77 11.86 -1.58 9.78
C PHE A 77 12.02 -1.31 8.29
N ILE A 78 11.28 -0.34 7.74
CA ILE A 78 11.28 -0.07 6.30
C ILE A 78 12.60 0.52 5.82
N SER A 79 13.35 1.22 6.68
CA SER A 79 14.67 1.76 6.37
C SER A 79 15.73 0.69 6.08
N MET A 80 15.54 -0.55 6.56
CA MET A 80 16.39 -1.69 6.18
C MET A 80 16.29 -2.01 4.69
N PHE A 81 15.19 -1.68 4.05
CA PHE A 81 14.89 -1.96 2.64
C PHE A 81 14.98 -0.73 1.75
N GLY A 82 14.68 0.46 2.28
CA GLY A 82 14.75 1.73 1.56
C GLY A 82 15.36 2.84 2.42
N LYS A 83 16.63 3.18 2.19
CA LYS A 83 17.36 4.22 2.96
C LYS A 83 16.71 5.61 2.93
N MET A 84 15.81 5.88 1.97
CA MET A 84 15.10 7.17 1.92
C MET A 84 14.23 7.40 3.15
N TRP A 85 13.68 6.35 3.74
CA TRP A 85 12.76 6.44 4.88
C TRP A 85 13.43 7.01 6.13
N SER A 86 14.70 6.68 6.39
CA SER A 86 15.46 7.26 7.51
C SER A 86 15.72 8.77 7.36
N ARG A 87 15.60 9.32 6.14
CA ARG A 87 15.82 10.74 5.83
C ARG A 87 14.52 11.55 5.84
N LEU A 88 13.38 10.89 5.63
CA LEU A 88 12.06 11.52 5.55
C LEU A 88 11.40 11.71 6.90
N GLY A 89 11.89 11.07 7.96
CA GLY A 89 11.33 11.20 9.30
C GLY A 89 11.06 12.66 9.67
N ASN A 90 9.86 12.94 10.16
CA ASN A 90 9.44 14.28 10.55
C ASN A 90 10.31 14.75 11.71
N LYS A 91 11.01 15.86 11.51
CA LYS A 91 11.79 16.55 12.54
C LYS A 91 10.92 17.66 13.11
N PHE A 92 10.11 17.34 14.10
CA PHE A 92 9.50 18.35 14.94
C PHE A 92 10.54 18.87 15.95
N SER A 93 10.50 20.17 16.29
CA SER A 93 11.42 20.86 17.16
C SER A 93 11.83 20.09 18.43
N GLU A 94 12.83 20.53 19.16
CA GLU A 94 13.52 19.95 20.33
C GLU A 94 12.67 19.25 21.41
N GLN A 95 11.35 19.33 21.37
CA GLN A 95 10.43 18.65 22.27
C GLN A 95 10.01 17.24 21.82
N ASN A 96 10.55 16.73 20.72
CA ASN A 96 10.65 15.30 20.32
C ASN A 96 9.42 14.38 20.49
N ILE A 97 8.18 14.85 20.41
CA ILE A 97 7.00 13.99 20.53
C ILE A 97 6.80 13.12 19.24
N TYR A 98 7.41 13.52 18.12
CA TYR A 98 7.20 12.86 16.81
C TYR A 98 8.50 12.51 16.07
N ASN A 99 9.65 12.43 16.76
CA ASN A 99 10.90 12.02 16.13
C ASN A 99 10.76 10.61 15.55
N GLU A 100 11.17 10.46 14.30
CA GLU A 100 11.21 9.20 13.54
C GLU A 100 9.84 8.68 13.05
N LYS A 101 8.74 9.39 13.25
CA LYS A 101 7.45 9.02 12.68
C LYS A 101 7.25 9.65 11.30
N ILE A 102 6.57 8.92 10.43
CA ILE A 102 6.20 9.40 9.11
C ILE A 102 4.70 9.26 8.87
N ASN A 103 4.18 10.05 7.92
CA ASN A 103 2.78 10.03 7.54
C ASN A 103 2.48 9.01 6.43
N SER A 104 3.48 8.56 5.69
CA SER A 104 3.31 7.73 4.49
C SER A 104 3.16 6.23 4.76
N ASN A 105 2.87 5.80 6.01
CA ASN A 105 2.37 4.44 6.19
C ASN A 105 0.89 4.39 5.78
N TYR A 106 0.62 3.99 4.54
CA TYR A 106 -0.74 3.96 3.99
C TYR A 106 -1.65 2.97 4.72
N GLY A 107 -1.12 1.88 5.23
CA GLY A 107 -1.87 0.92 6.01
C GLY A 107 -2.40 1.48 7.33
N TYR A 108 -1.63 2.37 7.97
CA TYR A 108 -2.10 3.10 9.14
C TYR A 108 -3.37 3.90 8.83
N HIS A 109 -3.37 4.66 7.74
CA HIS A 109 -4.54 5.45 7.33
C HIS A 109 -5.77 4.59 7.04
N VAL A 110 -5.56 3.42 6.45
CA VAL A 110 -6.65 2.53 6.00
C VAL A 110 -7.25 1.75 7.17
N PHE A 111 -6.41 1.08 7.99
CA PHE A 111 -6.85 0.04 8.91
C PHE A 111 -6.74 0.42 10.40
N TYR A 112 -6.05 1.51 10.73
CA TYR A 112 -5.80 1.86 12.13
C TYR A 112 -6.31 3.24 12.50
N LYS A 113 -6.29 4.17 11.55
CA LYS A 113 -6.72 5.54 11.78
C LYS A 113 -8.25 5.61 11.85
N PRO A 114 -8.84 6.20 12.92
CA PRO A 114 -10.27 6.42 13.00
C PRO A 114 -10.81 7.25 11.82
N ALA A 115 -12.02 6.95 11.38
CA ALA A 115 -12.69 7.69 10.31
C ALA A 115 -12.95 9.14 10.68
N ALA A 116 -13.23 9.43 11.96
CA ALA A 116 -13.36 10.77 12.49
C ALA A 116 -12.26 11.04 13.53
N GLU A 117 -11.44 12.05 13.31
CA GLU A 117 -10.27 12.36 14.14
C GLU A 117 -10.47 13.51 15.12
N ASN A 118 -11.43 14.38 14.88
CA ASN A 118 -11.60 15.57 15.71
C ASN A 118 -12.52 15.29 16.89
N LEU A 119 -11.98 14.67 17.95
CA LEU A 119 -12.71 14.33 19.16
C LEU A 119 -13.39 15.53 19.82
N THR A 120 -12.80 16.72 19.75
CA THR A 120 -13.35 17.94 20.34
C THR A 120 -14.69 18.35 19.71
N LEU A 121 -14.80 18.24 18.38
CA LEU A 121 -16.07 18.49 17.68
C LEU A 121 -17.12 17.43 17.99
N LEU A 122 -16.68 16.19 18.26
CA LEU A 122 -17.58 15.08 18.54
C LEU A 122 -18.20 15.20 19.94
N GLU A 123 -17.44 15.70 20.92
CA GLU A 123 -17.94 16.00 22.26
C GLU A 123 -18.99 17.12 22.23
N GLU A 124 -18.81 18.13 21.36
CA GLU A 124 -19.79 19.21 21.16
C GLU A 124 -21.12 18.74 20.57
N PHE A 125 -21.11 17.66 19.77
CA PHE A 125 -22.29 17.14 19.10
C PHE A 125 -22.93 15.93 19.79
N ASP A 126 -22.47 15.54 21.00
CA ASP A 126 -22.97 14.38 21.76
C ASP A 126 -23.09 13.09 20.89
N LEU A 127 -22.04 12.87 20.08
CA LEU A 127 -22.01 11.75 19.13
C LEU A 127 -21.52 10.47 19.82
N ASP A 128 -22.10 9.34 19.37
CA ASP A 128 -21.68 8.01 19.81
C ASP A 128 -20.19 7.76 19.49
N MET A 129 -19.36 7.85 20.51
CA MET A 129 -17.91 7.70 20.41
C MET A 129 -17.45 6.31 19.94
N GLU A 130 -18.26 5.26 20.08
CA GLU A 130 -17.90 3.93 19.59
C GLU A 130 -17.92 3.88 18.06
N ASN A 131 -18.91 4.48 17.43
CA ASN A 131 -18.99 4.56 15.97
C ASN A 131 -17.94 5.47 15.33
N VAL A 132 -17.39 6.40 16.10
CA VAL A 132 -16.36 7.34 15.64
C VAL A 132 -14.96 6.72 15.59
N LYS A 133 -14.69 5.73 16.43
CA LYS A 133 -13.39 5.04 16.51
C LYS A 133 -13.18 3.97 15.44
N ILE A 134 -14.17 3.74 14.58
CA ILE A 134 -14.07 2.75 13.51
C ILE A 134 -12.98 3.18 12.51
N PRO A 135 -12.00 2.31 12.17
CA PRO A 135 -11.04 2.61 11.11
C PRO A 135 -11.71 2.90 9.77
N GLN A 136 -11.11 3.77 8.97
CA GLN A 136 -11.69 4.26 7.72
C GLN A 136 -12.16 3.14 6.78
N PHE A 137 -11.40 2.05 6.67
CA PHE A 137 -11.77 0.92 5.81
C PHE A 137 -13.10 0.30 6.23
N TYR A 138 -13.30 0.05 7.52
CA TYR A 138 -14.54 -0.55 8.03
C TYR A 138 -15.69 0.45 7.98
N TRP A 139 -15.42 1.74 8.17
CA TRP A 139 -16.42 2.78 7.96
C TRP A 139 -16.91 2.79 6.50
N ALA A 140 -15.98 2.79 5.52
CA ALA A 140 -16.31 2.76 4.10
C ALA A 140 -17.07 1.47 3.71
N LYS A 141 -16.68 0.31 4.29
CA LYS A 141 -17.41 -0.95 4.15
C LYS A 141 -18.86 -0.82 4.65
N ASN A 142 -19.06 -0.30 5.85
CA ASN A 142 -20.39 -0.12 6.43
C ASN A 142 -21.28 0.82 5.58
N GLU A 143 -20.70 1.87 4.97
CA GLU A 143 -21.44 2.73 4.05
C GLU A 143 -21.92 1.98 2.78
N LEU A 144 -21.10 1.07 2.24
CA LEU A 144 -21.49 0.22 1.11
C LEU A 144 -22.46 -0.90 1.51
N GLU A 145 -22.44 -1.36 2.75
CA GLU A 145 -23.43 -2.31 3.27
C GLU A 145 -24.80 -1.68 3.44
N LYS A 146 -24.84 -0.41 3.91
CA LYS A 146 -26.10 0.35 4.03
C LYS A 146 -26.71 0.69 2.67
N ASP A 147 -25.88 1.07 1.72
CA ASP A 147 -26.25 1.42 0.36
C ASP A 147 -25.15 1.04 -0.63
N ARG A 148 -25.38 -0.03 -1.41
CA ARG A 148 -24.42 -0.51 -2.43
C ARG A 148 -24.11 0.55 -3.48
N ASN A 149 -25.00 1.50 -3.71
CA ASN A 149 -24.82 2.60 -4.65
C ASN A 149 -24.18 3.83 -4.02
N SER A 150 -23.79 3.77 -2.74
CA SER A 150 -23.18 4.87 -2.02
C SER A 150 -22.00 5.47 -2.77
N ARG A 151 -21.85 6.78 -2.65
CA ARG A 151 -20.71 7.57 -3.14
C ARG A 151 -19.89 8.12 -1.99
N LYS A 152 -20.07 7.60 -0.77
CA LYS A 152 -19.39 8.06 0.44
C LYS A 152 -18.23 7.17 0.87
N ALA A 153 -18.06 5.98 0.30
CA ALA A 153 -17.03 5.02 0.69
C ALA A 153 -15.63 5.49 0.26
N ILE A 154 -15.10 6.50 0.95
CA ILE A 154 -13.84 7.18 0.66
C ILE A 154 -12.88 6.99 1.83
N LEU A 155 -11.63 6.61 1.52
CA LEU A 155 -10.50 6.63 2.43
C LEU A 155 -9.68 7.91 2.21
N GLN A 156 -9.26 8.56 3.29
CA GLN A 156 -8.43 9.76 3.30
C GLN A 156 -7.01 9.39 3.75
N TYR A 157 -6.02 9.67 2.92
CA TYR A 157 -4.60 9.46 3.25
C TYR A 157 -3.92 10.76 3.71
N THR A 158 -4.55 11.90 3.47
CA THR A 158 -4.11 13.20 3.94
C THR A 158 -4.88 13.62 5.20
N TRP A 159 -4.24 14.36 6.08
CA TRP A 159 -4.85 14.86 7.31
C TRP A 159 -4.25 16.21 7.73
N PRO A 160 -4.93 16.98 8.61
CA PRO A 160 -4.48 18.34 8.94
C PRO A 160 -3.06 18.45 9.48
N LEU A 161 -2.56 17.45 10.18
CA LEU A 161 -1.22 17.48 10.77
C LEU A 161 -0.08 17.59 9.73
N ILE A 162 -0.32 17.23 8.46
CA ILE A 162 0.70 17.38 7.40
C ILE A 162 1.03 18.83 7.09
N TYR A 163 0.18 19.79 7.49
CA TYR A 163 0.41 21.23 7.30
C TYR A 163 1.21 21.86 8.44
N LEU A 164 1.55 21.11 9.49
CA LEU A 164 2.34 21.63 10.58
C LEU A 164 3.79 21.95 10.14
N PRO A 165 4.40 23.01 10.67
CA PRO A 165 5.82 23.30 10.45
C PRO A 165 6.69 22.11 10.88
N GLY A 166 7.71 21.78 10.08
CA GLY A 166 8.63 20.66 10.35
C GLY A 166 8.16 19.29 9.87
N VAL A 167 6.98 19.18 9.25
CA VAL A 167 6.55 17.97 8.55
C VAL A 167 7.26 17.88 7.21
N ASN A 168 8.11 16.86 7.06
CA ASN A 168 8.85 16.61 5.82
C ASN A 168 8.15 15.56 4.94
N ASP A 169 7.40 14.65 5.55
CA ASP A 169 6.69 13.58 4.87
C ASP A 169 5.23 13.97 4.63
N PHE A 170 4.96 14.41 3.42
CA PHE A 170 3.63 14.73 2.93
C PHE A 170 3.14 13.61 2.03
N THR A 171 2.08 12.90 2.41
CA THR A 171 1.52 11.76 1.67
C THR A 171 1.26 12.08 0.21
N CYS A 172 1.68 11.20 -0.69
CA CYS A 172 1.42 11.35 -2.13
C CYS A 172 -0.01 10.97 -2.49
N THR A 173 -0.50 9.85 -1.98
CA THR A 173 -1.89 9.43 -2.09
C THR A 173 -2.77 10.38 -1.28
N GLN A 174 -3.85 10.84 -1.88
CA GLN A 174 -4.80 11.74 -1.23
C GLN A 174 -6.06 10.99 -0.81
N THR A 175 -6.69 10.30 -1.75
CA THR A 175 -7.93 9.54 -1.50
C THR A 175 -7.93 8.23 -2.27
N GLN A 176 -8.67 7.26 -1.72
CA GLN A 176 -9.08 6.04 -2.42
C GLN A 176 -10.59 5.86 -2.23
N HIS A 177 -11.34 5.81 -3.31
CA HIS A 177 -12.80 5.83 -3.30
C HIS A 177 -13.33 4.55 -3.93
N PHE A 178 -14.26 3.89 -3.26
CA PHE A 178 -14.92 2.66 -3.71
C PHE A 178 -16.35 2.94 -4.14
N MET A 179 -16.71 2.41 -5.29
CA MET A 179 -18.09 2.45 -5.79
C MET A 179 -18.47 1.09 -6.36
N ILE A 180 -19.54 0.48 -5.88
CA ILE A 180 -20.13 -0.71 -6.49
C ILE A 180 -21.10 -0.25 -7.56
N ARG A 181 -21.00 -0.81 -8.77
CA ARG A 181 -21.92 -0.52 -9.87
C ARG A 181 -22.20 -1.80 -10.65
N GLU A 182 -23.45 -1.94 -11.08
CA GLU A 182 -23.84 -2.97 -12.02
C GLU A 182 -23.41 -2.57 -13.43
N THR A 183 -22.79 -3.50 -14.13
CA THR A 183 -22.42 -3.36 -15.52
C THR A 183 -23.60 -3.65 -16.43
N TYR A 184 -23.48 -3.36 -17.72
CA TYR A 184 -24.56 -3.54 -18.69
C TYR A 184 -25.04 -5.00 -18.82
N ASP A 185 -24.17 -5.97 -18.52
CA ASP A 185 -24.46 -7.41 -18.51
C ASP A 185 -24.95 -7.94 -17.15
N GLY A 186 -25.24 -7.06 -16.21
CA GLY A 186 -25.82 -7.39 -14.90
C GLY A 186 -24.84 -7.90 -13.87
N LEU A 187 -23.53 -7.79 -14.14
CA LEU A 187 -22.49 -8.12 -13.16
C LEU A 187 -22.14 -6.91 -12.30
N GLU A 188 -21.85 -7.15 -11.03
CA GLU A 188 -21.33 -6.08 -10.17
C GLU A 188 -19.81 -5.94 -10.30
N GLU A 189 -19.36 -4.69 -10.36
CA GLU A 189 -17.94 -4.30 -10.27
C GLU A 189 -17.71 -3.34 -9.11
N LEU A 190 -16.58 -3.49 -8.43
CA LEU A 190 -16.12 -2.50 -7.47
C LEU A 190 -15.07 -1.60 -8.13
N TYR A 191 -15.46 -0.40 -8.47
CA TYR A 191 -14.56 0.63 -8.97
C TYR A 191 -13.67 1.15 -7.84
N ASN A 192 -12.37 1.02 -8.03
CA ASN A 192 -11.33 1.48 -7.12
C ASN A 192 -10.68 2.74 -7.70
N LEU A 193 -11.02 3.92 -7.19
CA LEU A 193 -10.60 5.21 -7.73
C LEU A 193 -9.59 5.87 -6.80
N VAL A 194 -8.34 5.98 -7.23
CA VAL A 194 -7.22 6.53 -6.46
C VAL A 194 -6.85 7.92 -6.99
N ASN A 195 -6.69 8.89 -6.09
CA ASN A 195 -6.21 10.23 -6.43
C ASN A 195 -4.86 10.49 -5.74
N ILE A 196 -3.89 10.97 -6.51
CA ILE A 196 -2.52 11.21 -6.07
C ILE A 196 -2.10 12.62 -6.47
N ARG A 197 -1.48 13.38 -5.54
CA ARG A 197 -0.94 14.70 -5.86
C ARG A 197 0.31 14.65 -6.73
N SER A 198 1.15 13.63 -6.54
CA SER A 198 2.44 13.48 -7.21
C SER A 198 2.90 12.03 -7.16
N SER A 199 3.38 11.49 -8.26
CA SER A 199 3.90 10.13 -8.32
C SER A 199 5.14 10.04 -9.21
N ASP A 200 6.23 9.54 -8.64
CA ASP A 200 7.37 9.05 -9.43
C ASP A 200 6.95 7.78 -10.16
N ALA A 201 6.86 7.88 -11.48
CA ALA A 201 6.36 6.80 -12.32
C ALA A 201 7.29 5.56 -12.31
N ILE A 202 8.55 5.72 -11.93
CA ILE A 202 9.53 4.63 -11.87
C ILE A 202 9.65 4.04 -10.46
N LYS A 203 9.85 4.89 -9.46
CA LYS A 203 10.18 4.45 -8.09
C LYS A 203 8.95 4.39 -7.17
N GLY A 204 8.00 5.31 -7.31
CA GLY A 204 6.81 5.37 -6.48
C GLY A 204 5.69 4.48 -7.00
N LEU A 205 5.19 4.77 -8.19
CA LEU A 205 3.99 4.15 -8.75
C LEU A 205 4.08 2.61 -8.80
N THR A 206 5.27 2.06 -9.04
CA THR A 206 5.52 0.61 -9.08
C THR A 206 5.20 -0.11 -7.77
N PHE A 207 5.36 0.58 -6.64
CA PHE A 207 5.12 0.01 -5.30
C PHE A 207 3.74 0.42 -4.76
N ASP A 208 3.24 1.58 -5.15
CA ASP A 208 1.94 2.05 -4.72
C ASP A 208 0.77 1.28 -5.38
N LEU A 209 0.89 0.92 -6.66
CA LEU A 209 -0.14 0.16 -7.40
C LEU A 209 -0.56 -1.15 -6.72
N PRO A 210 0.37 -2.01 -6.25
CA PRO A 210 0.04 -3.23 -5.51
C PRO A 210 -0.76 -2.98 -4.24
N TRP A 211 -0.44 -1.92 -3.50
CA TRP A 211 -1.15 -1.56 -2.28
C TRP A 211 -2.60 -1.15 -2.55
N TRP A 212 -2.82 -0.22 -3.47
CA TRP A 212 -4.19 0.21 -3.80
C TRP A 212 -5.03 -0.92 -4.39
N SER A 213 -4.40 -1.78 -5.20
CA SER A 213 -5.06 -2.98 -5.73
C SER A 213 -5.47 -3.93 -4.60
N PHE A 214 -4.59 -4.17 -3.62
CA PHE A 214 -4.89 -4.99 -2.44
C PHE A 214 -6.11 -4.46 -1.69
N VAL A 215 -6.13 -3.17 -1.34
CA VAL A 215 -7.23 -2.57 -0.58
C VAL A 215 -8.55 -2.66 -1.35
N GLY A 216 -8.52 -2.44 -2.67
CA GLY A 216 -9.69 -2.59 -3.55
C GLY A 216 -10.20 -4.03 -3.63
N GLN A 217 -9.30 -4.99 -3.84
CA GLN A 217 -9.65 -6.41 -3.89
C GLN A 217 -10.19 -6.91 -2.54
N TYR A 218 -9.62 -6.44 -1.42
CA TYR A 218 -10.14 -6.81 -0.11
C TYR A 218 -11.55 -6.27 0.10
N MET A 219 -11.80 -5.02 -0.25
CA MET A 219 -13.16 -4.46 -0.20
C MET A 219 -14.12 -5.27 -1.08
N ALA A 220 -13.77 -5.54 -2.34
CA ALA A 220 -14.60 -6.31 -3.27
C ALA A 220 -14.93 -7.72 -2.76
N LYS A 221 -13.92 -8.40 -2.18
CA LYS A 221 -14.08 -9.75 -1.64
C LYS A 221 -15.08 -9.82 -0.49
N LEU A 222 -15.16 -8.78 0.34
CA LEU A 222 -16.16 -8.69 1.41
C LEU A 222 -17.59 -8.58 0.88
N PHE A 223 -17.77 -8.15 -0.37
CA PHE A 223 -19.06 -8.05 -1.06
C PHE A 223 -19.32 -9.16 -2.08
N GLY A 224 -18.41 -10.15 -2.19
CA GLY A 224 -18.53 -11.23 -3.17
C GLY A 224 -18.30 -10.77 -4.63
N ILE A 225 -17.63 -9.64 -4.83
CA ILE A 225 -17.35 -9.06 -6.15
C ILE A 225 -15.97 -9.50 -6.61
N GLU A 226 -15.87 -10.03 -7.83
CA GLU A 226 -14.60 -10.50 -8.41
C GLU A 226 -13.85 -9.40 -9.15
N ASN A 227 -14.58 -8.50 -9.81
CA ASN A 227 -14.01 -7.50 -10.72
C ASN A 227 -13.74 -6.17 -10.00
N THR A 228 -12.48 -5.73 -10.03
CA THR A 228 -12.03 -4.50 -9.36
C THR A 228 -11.24 -3.59 -10.30
N PRO A 229 -11.89 -2.97 -11.30
CA PRO A 229 -11.20 -2.02 -12.15
C PRO A 229 -10.68 -0.85 -11.32
N MET A 230 -9.39 -0.52 -11.50
CA MET A 230 -8.74 0.56 -10.78
C MET A 230 -8.40 1.72 -11.72
N LYS A 231 -8.78 2.93 -11.31
CA LYS A 231 -8.35 4.18 -11.94
C LYS A 231 -7.42 4.92 -11.00
N VAL A 232 -6.26 5.33 -11.50
CA VAL A 232 -5.33 6.19 -10.78
C VAL A 232 -5.27 7.54 -11.46
N SER A 233 -5.70 8.60 -10.78
CA SER A 233 -5.63 9.99 -11.21
C SER A 233 -4.41 10.64 -10.56
N ILE A 234 -3.46 11.14 -11.37
CA ILE A 234 -2.18 11.63 -10.91
C ILE A 234 -2.05 13.10 -11.33
N ASN A 235 -1.95 14.01 -10.35
CA ASN A 235 -1.83 15.46 -10.66
C ASN A 235 -0.46 15.78 -11.27
N SER A 236 0.65 15.23 -10.71
CA SER A 236 2.00 15.31 -11.28
C SER A 236 2.56 13.91 -11.45
N SER A 237 2.54 13.38 -12.65
CA SER A 237 3.20 12.11 -13.02
C SER A 237 4.57 12.41 -13.59
N HIS A 238 5.64 11.96 -12.95
CA HIS A 238 6.99 12.36 -13.30
C HIS A 238 7.99 11.22 -13.17
N TYR A 239 9.18 11.42 -13.75
CA TYR A 239 10.39 10.67 -13.43
C TYR A 239 11.58 11.63 -13.31
N TYR A 240 12.59 11.24 -12.54
CA TYR A 240 13.82 12.02 -12.38
C TYR A 240 14.72 11.86 -13.59
N SER A 241 15.43 12.92 -13.99
CA SER A 241 16.37 12.89 -15.13
C SER A 241 17.43 11.78 -14.99
N THR A 242 17.79 11.42 -13.76
CA THR A 242 18.69 10.28 -13.48
C THR A 242 18.14 8.92 -13.92
N ASP A 243 16.84 8.80 -14.15
CA ASP A 243 16.17 7.57 -14.56
C ASP A 243 15.86 7.54 -16.08
N GLU A 244 16.27 8.55 -16.86
CA GLU A 244 16.01 8.69 -18.30
C GLU A 244 16.42 7.43 -19.08
N ALA A 245 17.62 6.90 -18.82
CA ALA A 245 18.11 5.69 -19.50
C ALA A 245 17.23 4.46 -19.18
N LEU A 246 16.74 4.35 -17.96
CA LEU A 246 15.82 3.26 -17.56
C LEU A 246 14.46 3.42 -18.26
N VAL A 247 13.95 4.64 -18.36
CA VAL A 247 12.70 4.93 -19.08
C VAL A 247 12.83 4.51 -20.54
N ASP A 248 13.95 4.83 -21.21
CA ASP A 248 14.23 4.41 -22.58
C ASP A 248 14.21 2.91 -22.75
N GLN A 249 14.89 2.19 -21.85
CA GLN A 249 14.90 0.73 -21.86
C GLN A 249 13.49 0.15 -21.72
N LEU A 250 12.69 0.65 -20.78
CA LEU A 250 11.33 0.17 -20.55
C LEU A 250 10.42 0.42 -21.77
N ILE A 251 10.53 1.59 -22.41
CA ILE A 251 9.78 1.90 -23.63
C ILE A 251 10.18 0.98 -24.79
N GLN A 252 11.49 0.70 -24.94
CA GLN A 252 11.98 -0.22 -25.97
C GLN A 252 11.54 -1.67 -25.72
N LEU A 253 11.58 -2.13 -24.48
CA LEU A 253 11.10 -3.47 -24.12
C LEU A 253 9.61 -3.65 -24.39
N ASN A 254 8.81 -2.61 -24.24
CA ASN A 254 7.40 -2.67 -24.63
C ASN A 254 7.23 -2.83 -26.14
N LYS A 255 8.05 -2.16 -26.96
CA LYS A 255 8.04 -2.33 -28.42
C LYS A 255 8.40 -3.75 -28.85
N SER A 256 9.26 -4.43 -28.11
CA SER A 256 9.66 -5.84 -28.36
C SER A 256 8.76 -6.86 -27.65
N ASN A 257 7.65 -6.45 -27.04
CA ASN A 257 6.76 -7.28 -26.20
C ASN A 257 7.45 -7.97 -25.00
N SER A 258 8.60 -7.46 -24.57
CA SER A 258 9.36 -8.01 -23.43
C SER A 258 9.03 -7.31 -22.10
N PHE A 259 8.31 -6.19 -22.14
CA PHE A 259 7.75 -5.54 -20.97
C PHE A 259 6.44 -6.23 -20.58
N ARG A 260 6.28 -6.57 -19.29
CA ARG A 260 5.05 -7.19 -18.80
C ARG A 260 4.63 -6.58 -17.46
N MET A 261 3.32 -6.42 -17.32
CA MET A 261 2.66 -6.23 -16.02
C MET A 261 1.92 -7.53 -15.68
N THR A 262 2.16 -8.05 -14.49
CA THR A 262 1.53 -9.29 -13.99
C THR A 262 0.45 -8.92 -12.99
N SER A 263 -0.61 -9.74 -12.94
CA SER A 263 -1.69 -9.57 -11.97
C SER A 263 -1.22 -9.93 -10.56
N LEU A 264 -1.67 -9.17 -9.57
CA LEU A 264 -1.59 -9.48 -8.16
C LEU A 264 -3.01 -9.80 -7.68
N ILE A 265 -3.24 -11.03 -7.28
CA ILE A 265 -4.59 -11.51 -6.94
C ILE A 265 -4.64 -11.88 -5.47
N LEU A 266 -5.60 -11.30 -4.75
CA LEU A 266 -5.91 -11.66 -3.38
C LEU A 266 -6.41 -13.12 -3.33
N ARG A 267 -5.83 -13.94 -2.42
CA ARG A 267 -6.22 -15.33 -2.26
C ARG A 267 -7.61 -15.45 -1.65
N GLU A 268 -8.20 -16.64 -1.81
CA GLU A 268 -9.40 -17.01 -1.05
C GLU A 268 -9.09 -17.07 0.45
N PHE A 269 -10.03 -16.68 1.30
CA PHE A 269 -9.80 -16.60 2.75
C PHE A 269 -9.43 -17.96 3.35
N SER A 270 -10.00 -19.06 2.84
CA SER A 270 -9.64 -20.40 3.26
C SER A 270 -8.18 -20.78 2.93
N ASP A 271 -7.68 -20.40 1.74
CA ASP A 271 -6.27 -20.62 1.35
C ASP A 271 -5.34 -19.71 2.20
N MET A 272 -5.73 -18.45 2.45
CA MET A 272 -4.99 -17.58 3.35
C MET A 272 -4.81 -18.18 4.73
N THR A 273 -5.87 -18.72 5.33
CA THR A 273 -5.83 -19.34 6.66
C THR A 273 -4.74 -20.41 6.76
N LEU A 274 -4.67 -21.30 5.78
CA LEU A 274 -3.66 -22.36 5.74
C LEU A 274 -2.23 -21.79 5.63
N ARG A 275 -2.05 -20.78 4.78
CA ARG A 275 -0.75 -20.15 4.52
C ARG A 275 -0.27 -19.27 5.67
N ILE A 276 -1.17 -18.54 6.33
CA ILE A 276 -0.87 -17.77 7.54
C ILE A 276 -0.36 -18.71 8.64
N ARG A 277 -1.00 -19.86 8.83
CA ARG A 277 -0.53 -20.88 9.78
C ARG A 277 0.86 -21.40 9.43
N SER A 278 1.18 -21.55 8.14
CA SER A 278 2.52 -21.91 7.68
C SER A 278 3.54 -20.81 7.97
N ALA A 279 3.20 -19.55 7.65
CA ALA A 279 4.05 -18.40 7.96
C ALA A 279 4.33 -18.28 9.46
N VAL A 280 3.31 -18.47 10.30
CA VAL A 280 3.48 -18.49 11.78
C VAL A 280 4.43 -19.60 12.21
N ARG A 281 4.31 -20.82 11.67
CA ARG A 281 5.25 -21.90 11.99
C ARG A 281 6.68 -21.55 11.61
N PHE A 282 6.85 -20.96 10.42
CA PHE A 282 8.16 -20.48 9.95
C PHE A 282 8.74 -19.44 10.90
N VAL A 283 7.97 -18.40 11.26
CA VAL A 283 8.42 -17.38 12.22
C VAL A 283 8.78 -18.00 13.56
N LYS A 284 7.95 -18.91 14.11
CA LYS A 284 8.23 -19.62 15.36
C LYS A 284 9.56 -20.39 15.34
N SER A 285 10.01 -20.91 14.19
CA SER A 285 11.27 -21.65 14.09
C SER A 285 12.52 -20.80 14.39
N TYR A 286 12.42 -19.48 14.25
CA TYR A 286 13.50 -18.53 14.56
C TYR A 286 13.41 -17.96 15.98
N PHE A 287 12.24 -18.03 16.63
CA PHE A 287 11.98 -17.39 17.91
C PHE A 287 11.41 -18.41 18.89
N ASN A 288 12.30 -19.06 19.64
CA ASN A 288 11.91 -19.97 20.72
C ASN A 288 11.58 -19.16 22.00
N ASP A 289 10.51 -18.35 21.95
CA ASP A 289 10.14 -17.45 23.02
C ASP A 289 8.67 -17.65 23.42
N LYS A 290 8.46 -17.98 24.70
CA LYS A 290 7.13 -18.28 25.25
C LYS A 290 6.19 -17.07 25.20
N ASP A 291 6.71 -15.84 25.32
CA ASP A 291 5.90 -14.62 25.32
C ASP A 291 5.28 -14.36 23.94
N LEU A 292 5.99 -14.73 22.86
CA LEU A 292 5.48 -14.64 21.49
C LEU A 292 4.46 -15.74 21.15
N TYR A 293 4.48 -16.88 21.88
CA TYR A 293 3.58 -17.99 21.56
C TYR A 293 2.12 -17.63 21.73
N GLY A 294 1.76 -16.86 22.76
CA GLY A 294 0.39 -16.37 22.96
C GLY A 294 -0.10 -15.50 21.79
N ILE A 295 0.77 -14.64 21.25
CA ILE A 295 0.45 -13.81 20.07
C ILE A 295 0.28 -14.70 18.85
N PHE A 296 1.19 -15.63 18.60
CA PHE A 296 1.10 -16.55 17.46
C PHE A 296 -0.11 -17.47 17.49
N ASP A 297 -0.53 -17.90 18.68
CA ASP A 297 -1.75 -18.71 18.85
C ASP A 297 -3.00 -17.86 18.58
N LYS A 298 -2.99 -16.58 18.99
CA LYS A 298 -4.04 -15.61 18.64
C LYS A 298 -4.10 -15.37 17.12
N VAL A 299 -2.95 -15.23 16.45
CA VAL A 299 -2.89 -15.10 14.97
C VAL A 299 -3.51 -16.32 14.30
N LYS A 300 -3.21 -17.54 14.75
CA LYS A 300 -3.80 -18.77 14.20
C LYS A 300 -5.30 -18.82 14.38
N LEU A 301 -5.79 -18.51 15.58
CA LEU A 301 -7.22 -18.49 15.87
C LEU A 301 -7.95 -17.45 15.00
N LEU A 302 -7.42 -16.23 14.95
CA LEU A 302 -7.98 -15.13 14.17
C LEU A 302 -8.00 -15.45 12.68
N SER A 303 -7.02 -16.22 12.16
CA SER A 303 -6.96 -16.58 10.74
C SER A 303 -8.15 -17.43 10.25
N GLU A 304 -8.90 -18.04 11.15
CA GLU A 304 -10.10 -18.83 10.80
C GLU A 304 -11.32 -17.95 10.52
N SER A 305 -11.45 -16.84 11.23
CA SER A 305 -12.58 -15.93 11.13
C SER A 305 -12.29 -14.67 10.32
N ASP A 306 -11.07 -14.14 10.44
CA ASP A 306 -10.61 -12.91 9.76
C ASP A 306 -9.12 -13.02 9.40
N PRO A 307 -8.79 -13.64 8.25
CA PRO A 307 -7.42 -13.83 7.82
C PRO A 307 -6.63 -12.51 7.65
N ILE A 308 -7.27 -11.43 7.25
CA ILE A 308 -6.59 -10.14 7.06
C ILE A 308 -6.19 -9.53 8.40
N SER A 309 -7.08 -9.52 9.39
CA SER A 309 -6.72 -9.10 10.75
C SER A 309 -5.64 -9.99 11.37
N ALA A 310 -5.61 -11.29 11.05
CA ALA A 310 -4.52 -12.18 11.46
C ALA A 310 -3.18 -11.77 10.85
N VAL A 311 -3.15 -11.41 9.56
CA VAL A 311 -1.94 -10.88 8.89
C VAL A 311 -1.52 -9.56 9.51
N MET A 312 -2.46 -8.64 9.79
CA MET A 312 -2.16 -7.36 10.44
C MET A 312 -1.50 -7.58 11.81
N LEU A 313 -2.04 -8.48 12.64
CA LEU A 313 -1.47 -8.82 13.95
C LEU A 313 -0.06 -9.40 13.82
N LEU A 314 0.17 -10.31 12.87
CA LEU A 314 1.48 -10.90 12.60
C LEU A 314 2.48 -9.84 12.13
N CYS A 315 2.10 -8.98 11.19
CA CYS A 315 2.93 -7.88 10.70
C CYS A 315 3.27 -6.88 11.81
N ASN A 316 2.28 -6.50 12.62
CA ASN A 316 2.48 -5.60 13.75
C ASN A 316 3.51 -6.17 14.74
N THR A 317 3.42 -7.48 15.03
CA THR A 317 4.38 -8.17 15.91
C THR A 317 5.79 -8.12 15.32
N ILE A 318 5.96 -8.43 14.03
CA ILE A 318 7.27 -8.45 13.38
C ILE A 318 7.91 -7.06 13.31
N VAL A 319 7.13 -6.04 12.99
CA VAL A 319 7.65 -4.67 12.79
C VAL A 319 7.99 -3.98 14.12
N ASN A 320 7.20 -4.20 15.17
CA ASN A 320 7.32 -3.45 16.43
C ASN A 320 8.04 -4.18 17.55
N GLU A 321 8.23 -5.50 17.46
CA GLU A 321 8.91 -6.27 18.49
C GLU A 321 10.44 -6.16 18.34
N GLU A 322 11.13 -5.70 19.37
CA GLU A 322 12.59 -5.46 19.38
C GLU A 322 13.43 -6.70 19.05
N ARG A 323 12.91 -7.90 19.30
CA ARG A 323 13.59 -9.17 19.02
C ARG A 323 13.81 -9.37 17.52
N PHE A 324 12.87 -8.91 16.68
CA PHE A 324 13.00 -9.00 15.21
C PHE A 324 14.08 -8.06 14.67
N LYS A 325 14.39 -6.98 15.36
CA LYS A 325 15.48 -6.07 14.97
C LYS A 325 16.87 -6.71 15.07
N ARG A 326 17.00 -7.81 15.82
CA ARG A 326 18.27 -8.56 16.02
C ARG A 326 18.45 -9.70 15.05
N VAL A 327 17.46 -9.99 14.23
CA VAL A 327 17.51 -11.06 13.23
C VAL A 327 18.20 -10.56 11.97
N SER A 328 18.89 -11.46 11.25
CA SER A 328 19.55 -11.08 10.00
C SER A 328 18.51 -10.60 8.98
N ARG A 329 18.96 -9.70 8.07
CA ARG A 329 18.11 -9.19 7.01
C ARG A 329 17.56 -10.30 6.12
N ASP A 330 18.34 -11.35 5.84
CA ASP A 330 17.90 -12.46 4.98
C ASP A 330 16.71 -13.22 5.60
N VAL A 331 16.75 -13.45 6.91
CA VAL A 331 15.62 -14.07 7.63
C VAL A 331 14.39 -13.15 7.61
N ILE A 332 14.56 -11.84 7.77
CA ILE A 332 13.44 -10.89 7.65
C ILE A 332 12.88 -10.87 6.22
N CYS A 333 13.73 -10.94 5.19
CA CYS A 333 13.28 -11.08 3.80
C CYS A 333 12.41 -12.33 3.62
N GLU A 334 12.82 -13.46 4.16
CA GLU A 334 12.06 -14.71 4.04
C GLU A 334 10.75 -14.66 4.82
N ILE A 335 10.73 -14.06 6.00
CA ILE A 335 9.50 -13.80 6.75
C ILE A 335 8.52 -12.96 5.93
N ASN A 336 9.01 -11.87 5.33
CA ASN A 336 8.20 -11.00 4.47
C ASN A 336 7.64 -11.75 3.25
N ASN A 337 8.44 -12.65 2.64
CA ASN A 337 8.00 -13.50 1.54
C ASN A 337 6.85 -14.42 1.99
N GLN A 338 7.01 -15.12 3.11
CA GLN A 338 5.98 -16.03 3.66
C GLN A 338 4.66 -15.30 3.94
N ILE A 339 4.74 -14.08 4.47
CA ILE A 339 3.55 -13.27 4.75
C ILE A 339 2.90 -12.81 3.44
N PHE A 340 3.68 -12.26 2.52
CA PHE A 340 3.17 -11.76 1.23
C PHE A 340 2.51 -12.90 0.44
N ASP A 341 3.17 -14.04 0.35
CA ASP A 341 2.66 -15.23 -0.35
C ASP A 341 1.46 -15.88 0.37
N SER A 342 1.26 -15.58 1.67
CA SER A 342 0.04 -16.02 2.37
C SER A 342 -1.19 -15.23 1.92
N VAL A 343 -1.01 -14.01 1.44
CA VAL A 343 -2.10 -13.08 1.05
C VAL A 343 -2.34 -13.13 -0.46
N PHE A 344 -1.30 -13.26 -1.26
CA PHE A 344 -1.37 -13.11 -2.71
C PHE A 344 -0.97 -14.35 -3.51
N LYS A 345 -1.50 -14.41 -4.74
CA LYS A 345 -0.97 -15.20 -5.86
C LYS A 345 -0.67 -14.26 -7.05
N TYR A 346 0.36 -14.57 -7.83
CA TYR A 346 0.80 -13.75 -8.98
C TYR A 346 1.52 -14.59 -10.04
#